data_1d1bc64258e3691c7c80f1006eed52a0
#
_entry.id   1d1bc64258e3691c7c80f1006eed52a0
#
_cell.length_a   1.000
_cell.length_b   1.000
_cell.length_c   1.000
_cell.angle_alpha   90.00
_cell.angle_beta   90.00
_cell.angle_gamma   90.00
#
_symmetry.space_group_name_H-M   'P 1'
#
loop_
_entity.id
_entity.type
_entity.pdbx_description
1 polymer ?
#
loop_
_entity_poly.entity_id
_entity_poly.type
_entity_poly.pdbx_seq_one_letter_code
_entity_poly.pdbx_strand_id
1 'polypeptide(L)'
;FAIRFSKATSEHFSNTVLSLSALQKYDDRPVIVCVVLPTKNYMLLANTTCLKKISHSSQQLRVDNIKGSFNGSDILRTIADIPNKPTNFEKLFSIHKGYSFNENLIRLVESTNNIVAHGHKFQPDDIERINIENAPKRCMDFLNSIFYNKLASDLQNRVSKVSREIAIAAFIENVNIKGNIIEYLIASDDEALKDALINSLENGTPIPYIKNANDLGDYNVDFGDFDTKTDIKTKVLFLGSNPKAYNIDKLLKFLAKDNSVYLLFFVGVGKDK
;
A
#
# COMPACT_ATOMS: atom_id res chain seq x y z
N PHE A 1 -22.98 -21.34 -2.90
CA PHE A 1 -22.35 -20.10 -2.41
C PHE A 1 -20.82 -20.23 -2.36
N ALA A 2 -20.12 -19.10 -2.37
CA ALA A 2 -18.68 -19.00 -2.10
C ALA A 2 -18.46 -18.19 -0.81
N ILE A 3 -17.55 -18.62 0.05
CA ILE A 3 -17.20 -17.89 1.28
C ILE A 3 -15.72 -17.57 1.31
N ARG A 4 -15.41 -16.32 1.69
CA ARG A 4 -14.07 -15.90 2.06
C ARG A 4 -14.02 -15.48 3.52
N PHE A 5 -13.10 -16.11 4.25
CA PHE A 5 -12.79 -15.71 5.62
C PHE A 5 -11.69 -14.68 5.64
N SER A 6 -11.82 -13.67 6.51
CA SER A 6 -10.83 -12.64 6.73
C SER A 6 -10.76 -12.29 8.21
N LYS A 7 -9.55 -12.33 8.77
CA LYS A 7 -9.32 -11.93 10.16
C LYS A 7 -9.20 -10.42 10.23
N ALA A 8 -9.90 -9.80 11.17
CA ALA A 8 -9.80 -8.37 11.45
C ALA A 8 -9.52 -8.13 12.93
N THR A 9 -8.87 -7.03 13.24
CA THR A 9 -8.55 -6.59 14.62
C THR A 9 -9.57 -5.59 15.17
N SER A 10 -10.38 -4.99 14.29
CA SER A 10 -11.41 -4.00 14.64
C SER A 10 -12.64 -4.13 13.75
N GLU A 11 -13.76 -3.57 14.19
CA GLU A 11 -15.00 -3.49 13.41
C GLU A 11 -14.89 -2.61 12.17
N HIS A 12 -13.90 -1.72 12.13
CA HIS A 12 -13.54 -0.90 10.98
C HIS A 12 -12.60 -1.68 10.05
N PHE A 13 -13.18 -2.37 9.21
CA PHE A 13 -12.76 -3.40 8.36
C PHE A 13 -12.11 -2.86 7.06
N SER A 14 -10.79 -2.84 7.03
CA SER A 14 -10.07 -2.26 5.89
C SER A 14 -9.33 -3.26 5.00
N ASN A 15 -9.09 -4.51 5.44
CA ASN A 15 -8.04 -5.31 4.80
C ASN A 15 -8.46 -6.62 4.13
N THR A 16 -9.76 -6.82 3.85
CA THR A 16 -10.12 -7.94 2.97
C THR A 16 -9.98 -7.51 1.52
N VAL A 17 -8.91 -7.91 0.91
CA VAL A 17 -8.71 -7.69 -0.52
C VAL A 17 -9.30 -8.88 -1.26
N LEU A 18 -10.30 -8.63 -2.11
CA LEU A 18 -10.85 -9.58 -3.06
C LEU A 18 -10.59 -9.08 -4.47
N SER A 19 -10.11 -9.96 -5.35
CA SER A 19 -9.94 -9.60 -6.75
C SER A 19 -11.28 -9.64 -7.49
N LEU A 20 -11.51 -8.70 -8.39
CA LEU A 20 -12.69 -8.71 -9.27
C LEU A 20 -12.72 -9.94 -10.18
N SER A 21 -11.57 -10.46 -10.59
CA SER A 21 -11.47 -11.70 -11.35
C SER A 21 -11.97 -12.92 -10.58
N ALA A 22 -11.77 -12.96 -9.26
CA ALA A 22 -12.34 -14.00 -8.42
C ALA A 22 -13.86 -13.82 -8.29
N LEU A 23 -14.35 -12.58 -8.17
CA LEU A 23 -15.79 -12.32 -8.18
C LEU A 23 -16.42 -12.70 -9.50
N GLN A 24 -15.84 -12.35 -10.64
CA GLN A 24 -16.35 -12.71 -11.95
C GLN A 24 -16.65 -14.20 -12.06
N LYS A 25 -15.77 -15.03 -11.47
CA LYS A 25 -15.92 -16.48 -11.48
C LYS A 25 -17.08 -17.00 -10.64
N TYR A 26 -17.49 -16.25 -9.60
CA TYR A 26 -18.45 -16.71 -8.60
C TYR A 26 -19.67 -15.78 -8.44
N ASP A 27 -19.80 -14.73 -9.25
CA ASP A 27 -20.87 -13.72 -9.11
C ASP A 27 -22.26 -14.27 -9.42
N ASP A 28 -22.34 -15.42 -10.11
CA ASP A 28 -23.56 -16.18 -10.41
C ASP A 28 -24.19 -16.86 -9.18
N ARG A 29 -23.48 -16.88 -8.05
CA ARG A 29 -23.92 -17.47 -6.78
C ARG A 29 -23.61 -16.54 -5.61
N PRO A 30 -24.27 -16.73 -4.43
CA PRO A 30 -23.96 -15.89 -3.27
C PRO A 30 -22.46 -15.93 -2.92
N VAL A 31 -21.81 -14.77 -2.93
CA VAL A 31 -20.43 -14.58 -2.48
C VAL A 31 -20.48 -13.91 -1.10
N ILE A 32 -20.01 -14.61 -0.09
CA ILE A 32 -20.06 -14.17 1.30
C ILE A 32 -18.67 -13.87 1.80
N VAL A 33 -18.49 -12.70 2.40
CA VAL A 33 -17.29 -12.36 3.17
C VAL A 33 -17.61 -12.54 4.65
N CYS A 34 -16.89 -13.45 5.29
CA CYS A 34 -16.94 -13.65 6.74
C CYS A 34 -15.72 -12.98 7.38
N VAL A 35 -15.98 -11.96 8.21
CA VAL A 35 -14.98 -11.25 8.99
C VAL A 35 -14.94 -11.83 10.38
N VAL A 36 -13.80 -12.40 10.69
CA VAL A 36 -13.56 -13.03 11.99
C VAL A 36 -12.92 -12.01 12.92
N LEU A 37 -13.63 -11.60 13.94
CA LEU A 37 -13.17 -10.75 15.04
C LEU A 37 -12.95 -11.60 16.30
N PRO A 38 -12.20 -11.10 17.28
CA PRO A 38 -11.97 -11.85 18.53
C PRO A 38 -13.23 -12.24 19.28
N THR A 39 -14.30 -11.44 19.21
CA THR A 39 -15.53 -11.60 19.97
C THR A 39 -16.76 -11.97 19.13
N LYS A 40 -16.71 -11.73 17.82
CA LYS A 40 -17.87 -11.96 16.93
C LYS A 40 -17.45 -12.08 15.48
N ASN A 41 -18.32 -12.66 14.67
CA ASN A 41 -18.13 -12.73 13.23
C ASN A 41 -19.17 -11.88 12.51
N TYR A 42 -18.74 -11.21 11.44
CA TYR A 42 -19.64 -10.50 10.52
C TYR A 42 -19.68 -11.23 9.19
N MET A 43 -20.88 -11.44 8.69
CA MET A 43 -21.07 -11.97 7.34
C MET A 43 -21.75 -10.92 6.48
N LEU A 44 -21.20 -10.68 5.30
CA LEU A 44 -21.71 -9.73 4.32
C LEU A 44 -21.78 -10.41 2.96
N LEU A 45 -22.87 -10.17 2.23
CA LEU A 45 -22.94 -10.51 0.82
C LEU A 45 -22.05 -9.53 0.05
N ALA A 46 -21.17 -10.07 -0.79
CA ALA A 46 -20.13 -9.31 -1.49
C ALA A 46 -20.18 -9.47 -3.03
N ASN A 47 -21.29 -9.94 -3.57
CA ASN A 47 -21.51 -9.91 -5.02
C ASN A 47 -21.35 -8.50 -5.57
N THR A 48 -21.07 -8.35 -6.85
CA THR A 48 -20.75 -7.05 -7.46
C THR A 48 -21.79 -5.97 -7.23
N THR A 49 -23.07 -6.31 -7.18
CA THR A 49 -24.15 -5.38 -6.82
C THR A 49 -24.03 -4.85 -5.38
N CYS A 50 -23.41 -5.64 -4.51
CA CYS A 50 -23.22 -5.28 -3.11
C CYS A 50 -21.96 -4.42 -2.86
N LEU A 51 -21.23 -4.05 -3.91
CA LEU A 51 -20.03 -3.23 -3.81
C LEU A 51 -20.34 -1.77 -4.09
N LYS A 52 -19.69 -0.89 -3.32
CA LYS A 52 -19.76 0.56 -3.46
C LYS A 52 -18.83 1.08 -4.56
N LYS A 53 -17.62 0.54 -4.63
CA LYS A 53 -16.54 0.97 -5.53
C LYS A 53 -15.46 -0.09 -5.64
N ILE A 54 -14.53 0.11 -6.57
CA ILE A 54 -13.28 -0.64 -6.67
C ILE A 54 -12.20 0.08 -5.84
N SER A 55 -11.31 -0.66 -5.19
CA SER A 55 -10.23 -0.06 -4.40
C SER A 55 -9.22 0.66 -5.27
N HIS A 56 -8.81 1.87 -4.86
CA HIS A 56 -7.83 2.69 -5.57
C HIS A 56 -6.43 2.06 -5.71
N SER A 57 -6.09 1.09 -4.87
CA SER A 57 -4.77 0.44 -4.89
C SER A 57 -4.53 -0.50 -6.07
N SER A 58 -5.49 -0.67 -6.96
CA SER A 58 -5.48 -1.72 -7.99
C SER A 58 -5.86 -1.24 -9.39
N GLN A 59 -5.70 0.03 -9.71
CA GLN A 59 -6.17 0.60 -10.97
C GLN A 59 -5.35 0.18 -12.19
N GLN A 60 -5.62 -1.02 -12.69
CA GLN A 60 -5.49 -1.33 -14.11
C GLN A 60 -6.79 -2.01 -14.57
N LEU A 61 -7.78 -1.19 -14.85
CA LEU A 61 -9.04 -1.62 -15.43
C LEU A 61 -8.84 -1.80 -16.94
N ARG A 62 -8.48 -3.00 -17.35
CA ARG A 62 -8.61 -3.45 -18.74
C ARG A 62 -9.82 -4.36 -18.82
N VAL A 63 -10.62 -4.21 -19.86
CA VAL A 63 -11.83 -5.02 -20.09
C VAL A 63 -11.48 -6.52 -20.21
N ASP A 64 -10.26 -6.82 -20.67
CA ASP A 64 -9.72 -8.17 -20.88
C ASP A 64 -8.93 -8.72 -19.68
N ASN A 65 -8.55 -7.87 -18.71
CA ASN A 65 -7.78 -8.29 -17.53
C ASN A 65 -8.13 -7.42 -16.33
N ILE A 66 -9.27 -7.73 -15.71
CA ILE A 66 -9.81 -6.96 -14.59
C ILE A 66 -8.95 -7.19 -13.36
N LYS A 67 -7.87 -6.44 -13.23
CA LYS A 67 -7.05 -6.34 -12.03
C LYS A 67 -7.62 -5.28 -11.09
N GLY A 68 -8.85 -5.48 -10.67
CA GLY A 68 -9.44 -4.66 -9.62
C GLY A 68 -9.51 -5.46 -8.32
N SER A 69 -9.41 -4.79 -7.20
CA SER A 69 -9.70 -5.36 -5.88
C SER A 69 -10.62 -4.41 -5.12
N PHE A 70 -11.31 -4.94 -4.13
CA PHE A 70 -12.08 -4.14 -3.20
C PHE A 70 -11.75 -4.55 -1.76
N ASN A 71 -11.97 -3.63 -0.85
CA ASN A 71 -11.80 -3.86 0.57
C ASN A 71 -13.16 -4.16 1.23
N GLY A 72 -13.15 -4.70 2.42
CA GLY A 72 -14.39 -4.93 3.15
C GLY A 72 -15.19 -3.66 3.43
N SER A 73 -14.52 -2.50 3.52
CA SER A 73 -15.16 -1.18 3.61
C SER A 73 -15.90 -0.75 2.34
N ASP A 74 -15.62 -1.38 1.21
CA ASP A 74 -16.29 -1.13 -0.06
C ASP A 74 -17.57 -1.97 -0.22
N ILE A 75 -17.83 -2.91 0.69
CA ILE A 75 -19.07 -3.68 0.73
C ILE A 75 -20.17 -2.83 1.37
N LEU A 76 -21.28 -2.65 0.67
CA LEU A 76 -22.43 -1.91 1.15
C LEU A 76 -23.05 -2.59 2.36
N ARG A 77 -23.31 -1.82 3.42
CA ARG A 77 -23.99 -2.28 4.63
C ARG A 77 -25.50 -2.32 4.49
N THR A 78 -26.02 -1.55 3.54
CA THR A 78 -27.44 -1.49 3.19
C THR A 78 -27.58 -1.34 1.68
N ILE A 79 -28.50 -2.06 1.08
CA ILE A 79 -28.75 -2.08 -0.36
C ILE A 79 -30.28 -1.99 -0.55
N ALA A 80 -30.77 -0.97 -1.24
CA ALA A 80 -32.19 -0.72 -1.40
C ALA A 80 -32.96 -0.81 -0.04
N ASP A 81 -32.45 -0.12 0.98
CA ASP A 81 -32.96 -0.09 2.35
C ASP A 81 -32.96 -1.44 3.08
N ILE A 82 -32.38 -2.48 2.50
CA ILE A 82 -32.24 -3.80 3.12
C ILE A 82 -30.84 -3.93 3.75
N PRO A 83 -30.73 -4.14 5.06
CA PRO A 83 -29.45 -4.38 5.72
C PRO A 83 -28.75 -5.63 5.17
N ASN A 84 -27.44 -5.50 4.88
CA ASN A 84 -26.61 -6.59 4.41
C ASN A 84 -26.18 -7.47 5.60
N LYS A 85 -27.01 -8.44 5.92
CA LYS A 85 -26.81 -9.43 7.00
C LYS A 85 -27.41 -10.78 6.61
N PRO A 86 -27.00 -11.87 7.25
CA PRO A 86 -27.41 -13.24 6.87
C PRO A 86 -28.91 -13.44 6.67
N THR A 87 -29.74 -12.84 7.51
CA THR A 87 -31.21 -12.97 7.43
C THR A 87 -31.81 -12.37 6.14
N ASN A 88 -31.05 -11.57 5.42
CA ASN A 88 -31.50 -10.87 4.21
C ASN A 88 -30.76 -11.33 2.93
N PHE A 89 -29.86 -12.30 3.02
CA PHE A 89 -29.02 -12.69 1.87
C PHE A 89 -29.84 -13.17 0.67
N GLU A 90 -30.92 -13.90 0.87
CA GLU A 90 -31.79 -14.33 -0.23
C GLU A 90 -32.39 -13.14 -0.98
N LYS A 91 -32.93 -12.14 -0.25
CA LYS A 91 -33.50 -10.93 -0.82
C LYS A 91 -32.44 -10.13 -1.58
N LEU A 92 -31.27 -9.94 -0.97
CA LEU A 92 -30.18 -9.20 -1.56
C LEU A 92 -29.61 -9.90 -2.80
N PHE A 93 -29.51 -11.22 -2.76
CA PHE A 93 -29.08 -11.98 -3.91
C PHE A 93 -30.13 -12.01 -5.04
N SER A 94 -31.42 -11.99 -4.71
CA SER A 94 -32.48 -11.81 -5.71
C SER A 94 -32.39 -10.47 -6.43
N ILE A 95 -32.05 -9.39 -5.72
CA ILE A 95 -31.77 -8.08 -6.35
C ILE A 95 -30.54 -8.19 -7.26
N HIS A 96 -29.47 -8.84 -6.77
CA HIS A 96 -28.25 -9.03 -7.55
C HIS A 96 -28.49 -9.77 -8.88
N LYS A 97 -29.35 -10.78 -8.89
CA LYS A 97 -29.71 -11.53 -10.12
C LYS A 97 -30.34 -10.66 -11.21
N GLY A 98 -30.86 -9.49 -10.88
CA GLY A 98 -31.40 -8.52 -11.83
C GLY A 98 -30.32 -7.77 -12.63
N TYR A 99 -29.04 -7.98 -12.34
CA TYR A 99 -27.92 -7.28 -12.98
C TYR A 99 -26.88 -8.29 -13.46
N SER A 100 -26.29 -8.03 -14.64
CA SER A 100 -25.14 -8.78 -15.12
C SER A 100 -23.84 -8.30 -14.46
N PHE A 101 -22.82 -9.15 -14.48
CA PHE A 101 -21.47 -8.78 -14.03
C PHE A 101 -20.94 -7.53 -14.75
N ASN A 102 -21.17 -7.43 -16.06
CA ASN A 102 -20.70 -6.31 -16.87
C ASN A 102 -21.38 -4.99 -16.51
N GLU A 103 -22.70 -4.97 -16.29
CA GLU A 103 -23.42 -3.78 -15.83
C GLU A 103 -22.90 -3.30 -14.47
N ASN A 104 -22.72 -4.24 -13.54
CA ASN A 104 -22.13 -3.92 -12.24
C ASN A 104 -20.69 -3.43 -12.35
N LEU A 105 -19.89 -3.98 -13.27
CA LEU A 105 -18.52 -3.54 -13.50
C LEU A 105 -18.48 -2.09 -14.02
N ILE A 106 -19.31 -1.75 -15.01
CA ILE A 106 -19.42 -0.38 -15.54
C ILE A 106 -19.78 0.58 -14.39
N ARG A 107 -20.82 0.26 -13.63
CA ARG A 107 -21.23 1.06 -12.46
C ARG A 107 -20.10 1.22 -11.43
N LEU A 108 -19.34 0.17 -11.14
CA LEU A 108 -18.23 0.20 -10.17
C LEU A 108 -17.07 1.05 -10.68
N VAL A 109 -16.78 1.00 -11.98
CA VAL A 109 -15.75 1.84 -12.63
C VAL A 109 -16.16 3.31 -12.55
N GLU A 110 -17.40 3.63 -12.94
CA GLU A 110 -17.92 5.00 -12.86
C GLU A 110 -17.92 5.51 -11.42
N SER A 111 -18.43 4.72 -10.48
CA SER A 111 -18.42 5.08 -9.06
C SER A 111 -17.00 5.33 -8.54
N THR A 112 -16.01 4.57 -9.01
CA THR A 112 -14.61 4.73 -8.61
C THR A 112 -14.01 6.00 -9.22
N ASN A 113 -14.29 6.29 -10.47
CA ASN A 113 -13.79 7.48 -11.18
C ASN A 113 -14.44 8.77 -10.66
N ASN A 114 -15.70 8.70 -10.20
CA ASN A 114 -16.42 9.84 -9.65
C ASN A 114 -16.19 10.06 -8.15
N ILE A 115 -15.31 9.29 -7.51
CA ILE A 115 -14.95 9.54 -6.12
C ILE A 115 -14.19 10.85 -6.05
N VAL A 116 -14.88 11.86 -5.54
CA VAL A 116 -14.21 13.05 -4.99
C VAL A 116 -13.47 12.59 -3.75
N ALA A 117 -12.15 12.69 -3.76
CA ALA A 117 -11.35 12.35 -2.59
C ALA A 117 -11.82 13.22 -1.41
N HIS A 118 -12.51 12.59 -0.44
CA HIS A 118 -12.80 13.24 0.82
C HIS A 118 -11.51 13.29 1.63
N GLY A 119 -10.90 14.43 1.68
CA GLY A 119 -9.68 14.73 2.41
C GLY A 119 -9.13 16.05 1.90
N HIS A 120 -8.42 16.75 2.75
CA HIS A 120 -7.72 17.96 2.33
C HIS A 120 -6.62 17.56 1.34
N LYS A 121 -6.93 17.65 0.05
CA LYS A 121 -5.88 17.62 -0.96
C LYS A 121 -5.01 18.85 -0.74
N PHE A 122 -3.71 18.66 -0.76
CA PHE A 122 -2.76 19.73 -0.75
C PHE A 122 -3.02 20.61 -1.99
N GLN A 123 -3.26 21.88 -1.75
CA GLN A 123 -3.42 22.90 -2.78
C GLN A 123 -2.28 23.90 -2.59
N PRO A 124 -1.28 23.91 -3.46
CA PRO A 124 -0.16 24.83 -3.34
C PRO A 124 -0.61 26.27 -3.63
N ASP A 125 -0.08 27.21 -2.89
CA ASP A 125 -0.09 28.63 -3.25
C ASP A 125 0.88 28.89 -4.43
N ASP A 126 1.01 30.15 -4.85
CA ASP A 126 1.85 30.50 -6.00
C ASP A 126 3.34 30.27 -5.73
N ILE A 127 3.81 30.51 -4.51
CA ILE A 127 5.22 30.27 -4.11
C ILE A 127 5.48 28.77 -4.04
N GLU A 128 4.60 28.03 -3.40
CA GLU A 128 4.69 26.58 -3.30
C GLU A 128 4.66 25.92 -4.67
N ARG A 129 3.84 26.44 -5.61
CA ARG A 129 3.80 25.96 -6.99
C ARG A 129 5.14 26.16 -7.70
N ILE A 130 5.72 27.36 -7.61
CA ILE A 130 7.04 27.67 -8.17
C ILE A 130 8.10 26.73 -7.58
N ASN A 131 8.05 26.45 -6.28
CA ASN A 131 8.97 25.54 -5.62
C ASN A 131 8.82 24.10 -6.13
N ILE A 132 7.59 23.63 -6.36
CA ILE A 132 7.32 22.31 -6.93
C ILE A 132 7.86 22.22 -8.37
N GLU A 133 7.62 23.23 -9.19
CA GLU A 133 8.10 23.31 -10.58
C GLU A 133 9.63 23.33 -10.66
N ASN A 134 10.30 23.94 -9.68
CA ASN A 134 11.75 23.96 -9.57
C ASN A 134 12.36 22.70 -8.93
N ALA A 135 11.57 21.75 -8.43
CA ALA A 135 12.08 20.55 -7.78
C ALA A 135 13.04 19.72 -8.67
N PRO A 136 12.82 19.56 -10.00
CA PRO A 136 13.77 18.86 -10.85
C PRO A 136 15.15 19.53 -10.89
N LYS A 137 15.19 20.87 -10.94
CA LYS A 137 16.45 21.63 -10.91
C LYS A 137 17.17 21.44 -9.57
N ARG A 138 16.45 21.60 -8.44
CA ARG A 138 17.04 21.34 -7.11
C ARG A 138 17.61 19.94 -6.99
N CYS A 139 16.90 18.94 -7.54
CA CYS A 139 17.40 17.59 -7.56
C CYS A 139 18.73 17.48 -8.33
N MET A 140 18.85 18.12 -9.49
CA MET A 140 20.11 18.16 -10.26
C MET A 140 21.22 18.91 -9.52
N ASP A 141 20.90 20.01 -8.85
CA ASP A 141 21.87 20.77 -8.04
C ASP A 141 22.38 19.90 -6.86
N PHE A 142 21.49 19.18 -6.21
CA PHE A 142 21.84 18.23 -5.17
C PHE A 142 22.73 17.09 -5.70
N LEU A 143 22.37 16.48 -6.84
CA LEU A 143 23.16 15.40 -7.44
C LEU A 143 24.59 15.82 -7.80
N ASN A 144 24.80 17.09 -8.12
CA ASN A 144 26.12 17.67 -8.43
C ASN A 144 26.85 18.17 -7.17
N SER A 145 26.27 18.07 -5.99
CA SER A 145 26.84 18.55 -4.73
C SER A 145 27.67 17.49 -4.02
N ILE A 146 28.50 17.93 -3.07
CA ILE A 146 29.21 17.01 -2.15
C ILE A 146 28.24 16.27 -1.23
N PHE A 147 27.05 16.79 -0.99
CA PHE A 147 26.05 16.21 -0.12
C PHE A 147 25.46 14.94 -0.69
N TYR A 148 25.30 14.86 -2.02
CA TYR A 148 24.89 13.61 -2.68
C TYR A 148 25.88 12.46 -2.42
N ASN A 149 27.17 12.74 -2.56
CA ASN A 149 28.21 11.72 -2.32
C ASN A 149 28.20 11.26 -0.85
N LYS A 150 28.00 12.18 0.09
CA LYS A 150 27.88 11.84 1.52
C LYS A 150 26.66 10.94 1.77
N LEU A 151 25.48 11.32 1.24
CA LEU A 151 24.25 10.54 1.38
C LEU A 151 24.38 9.15 0.74
N ALA A 152 24.89 9.09 -0.48
CA ALA A 152 25.08 7.84 -1.22
C ALA A 152 26.05 6.90 -0.49
N SER A 153 27.17 7.42 -0.01
CA SER A 153 28.15 6.63 0.74
C SER A 153 27.59 6.13 2.08
N ASP A 154 26.81 6.95 2.77
CA ASP A 154 26.19 6.54 4.04
C ASP A 154 25.15 5.42 3.79
N LEU A 155 24.25 5.57 2.82
CA LEU A 155 23.29 4.53 2.48
C LEU A 155 23.96 3.23 2.02
N GLN A 156 25.01 3.30 1.21
CA GLN A 156 25.77 2.13 0.80
C GLN A 156 26.43 1.43 1.99
N ASN A 157 27.01 2.19 2.92
CA ASN A 157 27.62 1.65 4.12
C ASN A 157 26.60 0.98 5.04
N ARG A 158 25.41 1.59 5.18
CA ARG A 158 24.28 1.02 5.94
C ARG A 158 23.81 -0.31 5.36
N VAL A 159 23.61 -0.37 4.04
CA VAL A 159 23.27 -1.62 3.35
C VAL A 159 24.36 -2.68 3.51
N SER A 160 25.63 -2.30 3.37
CA SER A 160 26.75 -3.23 3.48
C SER A 160 26.83 -3.88 4.87
N LYS A 161 26.56 -3.12 5.92
CA LYS A 161 26.56 -3.61 7.32
C LYS A 161 25.50 -4.67 7.60
N VAL A 162 24.35 -4.62 6.91
CA VAL A 162 23.21 -5.51 7.14
C VAL A 162 22.86 -6.35 5.90
N SER A 163 23.81 -6.53 5.00
CA SER A 163 23.59 -7.21 3.72
C SER A 163 23.14 -8.66 3.87
N ARG A 164 23.65 -9.38 4.86
CA ARG A 164 23.27 -10.76 5.18
C ARG A 164 21.81 -10.82 5.68
N GLU A 165 21.45 -9.93 6.56
CA GLU A 165 20.10 -9.82 7.15
C GLU A 165 19.07 -9.43 6.10
N ILE A 166 19.43 -8.53 5.17
CA ILE A 166 18.61 -8.18 4.00
C ILE A 166 18.37 -9.43 3.14
N ALA A 167 19.41 -10.23 2.90
CA ALA A 167 19.26 -11.46 2.13
C ALA A 167 18.33 -12.47 2.82
N ILE A 168 18.42 -12.64 4.13
CA ILE A 168 17.53 -13.49 4.92
C ILE A 168 16.09 -12.94 4.87
N ALA A 169 15.90 -11.66 5.13
CA ALA A 169 14.60 -11.00 5.11
C ALA A 169 13.91 -11.10 3.73
N ALA A 170 14.68 -11.15 2.65
CA ALA A 170 14.16 -11.26 1.29
C ALA A 170 13.35 -12.55 1.03
N PHE A 171 13.55 -13.60 1.84
CA PHE A 171 12.78 -14.85 1.76
C PHE A 171 11.47 -14.83 2.57
N ILE A 172 11.19 -13.78 3.32
CA ILE A 172 9.90 -13.63 4.02
C ILE A 172 8.78 -13.53 2.97
N GLU A 173 7.77 -14.39 3.07
CA GLU A 173 6.67 -14.44 2.10
C GLU A 173 5.82 -13.16 2.11
N ASN A 174 5.56 -12.60 3.30
CA ASN A 174 4.77 -11.39 3.43
C ASN A 174 5.57 -10.17 2.97
N VAL A 175 5.17 -9.63 1.80
CA VAL A 175 5.86 -8.51 1.14
C VAL A 175 5.92 -7.25 2.02
N ASN A 176 4.86 -6.97 2.78
CA ASN A 176 4.83 -5.78 3.65
C ASN A 176 5.78 -5.93 4.84
N ILE A 177 5.79 -7.11 5.48
CA ILE A 177 6.71 -7.40 6.59
C ILE A 177 8.15 -7.35 6.10
N LYS A 178 8.43 -7.99 4.97
CA LYS A 178 9.75 -7.97 4.32
C LYS A 178 10.24 -6.54 4.06
N GLY A 179 9.41 -5.72 3.40
CA GLY A 179 9.75 -4.33 3.10
C GLY A 179 10.08 -3.55 4.37
N ASN A 180 9.19 -3.57 5.34
CA ASN A 180 9.36 -2.84 6.61
C ASN A 180 10.64 -3.25 7.37
N ILE A 181 10.98 -4.54 7.38
CA ILE A 181 12.21 -5.02 8.03
C ILE A 181 13.43 -4.46 7.34
N ILE A 182 13.51 -4.59 6.01
CA ILE A 182 14.67 -4.15 5.23
C ILE A 182 14.84 -2.63 5.30
N GLU A 183 13.74 -1.88 5.12
CA GLU A 183 13.70 -0.43 5.27
C GLU A 183 14.21 -0.03 6.67
N TYR A 184 13.74 -0.70 7.72
CA TYR A 184 14.14 -0.42 9.09
C TYR A 184 15.63 -0.74 9.37
N LEU A 185 16.11 -1.90 8.91
CA LEU A 185 17.52 -2.30 9.07
C LEU A 185 18.48 -1.28 8.45
N ILE A 186 18.09 -0.66 7.33
CA ILE A 186 18.92 0.32 6.63
C ILE A 186 18.77 1.71 7.25
N ALA A 187 17.53 2.16 7.48
CA ALA A 187 17.23 3.55 7.83
C ALA A 187 17.38 3.87 9.33
N SER A 188 17.10 2.92 10.21
CA SER A 188 17.06 3.19 11.65
C SER A 188 18.45 3.32 12.28
N ASP A 189 18.52 4.18 13.29
CA ASP A 189 19.68 4.28 14.21
C ASP A 189 19.38 3.63 15.57
N ASP A 190 18.22 2.97 15.73
CA ASP A 190 17.88 2.19 16.93
C ASP A 190 18.56 0.83 16.89
N GLU A 191 19.79 0.78 17.40
CA GLU A 191 20.62 -0.43 17.41
C GLU A 191 19.96 -1.56 18.23
N ALA A 192 19.26 -1.25 19.33
CA ALA A 192 18.63 -2.28 20.17
C ALA A 192 17.52 -3.03 19.41
N LEU A 193 16.68 -2.31 18.65
CA LEU A 193 15.64 -2.93 17.84
C LEU A 193 16.23 -3.62 16.61
N LYS A 194 17.30 -3.08 16.02
CA LYS A 194 18.05 -3.76 14.95
C LYS A 194 18.61 -5.10 15.41
N ASP A 195 19.29 -5.13 16.55
CA ASP A 195 19.84 -6.37 17.13
C ASP A 195 18.73 -7.39 17.41
N ALA A 196 17.58 -6.94 17.92
CA ALA A 196 16.42 -7.79 18.13
C ALA A 196 15.86 -8.35 16.81
N LEU A 197 15.83 -7.55 15.75
CA LEU A 197 15.40 -7.98 14.40
C LEU A 197 16.41 -8.99 13.80
N ILE A 198 17.69 -8.69 13.88
CA ILE A 198 18.78 -9.58 13.42
C ILE A 198 18.68 -10.92 14.12
N ASN A 199 18.59 -10.91 15.45
CA ASN A 199 18.45 -12.13 16.25
C ASN A 199 17.18 -12.93 15.87
N SER A 200 16.06 -12.24 15.61
CA SER A 200 14.83 -12.90 15.17
C SER A 200 14.98 -13.55 13.79
N LEU A 201 15.64 -12.87 12.86
CA LEU A 201 15.88 -13.40 11.51
C LEU A 201 16.83 -14.63 11.54
N GLU A 202 17.87 -14.58 12.35
CA GLU A 202 18.86 -15.67 12.46
C GLU A 202 18.29 -16.91 13.16
N ASN A 203 17.50 -16.72 14.21
CA ASN A 203 17.00 -17.80 15.05
C ASN A 203 15.55 -18.22 14.74
N GLY A 204 14.89 -17.59 13.76
CA GLY A 204 13.50 -17.89 13.39
C GLY A 204 12.49 -17.59 14.50
N THR A 205 12.81 -16.68 15.41
CA THR A 205 11.91 -16.25 16.49
C THR A 205 10.91 -15.20 15.99
N PRO A 206 9.81 -14.93 16.72
CA PRO A 206 8.84 -13.92 16.32
C PRO A 206 9.49 -12.55 16.11
N ILE A 207 9.16 -11.93 14.97
CA ILE A 207 9.69 -10.62 14.60
C ILE A 207 9.13 -9.55 15.54
N PRO A 208 9.97 -8.69 16.15
CA PRO A 208 9.51 -7.61 17.00
C PRO A 208 8.66 -6.61 16.22
N TYR A 209 7.78 -5.91 16.93
CA TYR A 209 6.91 -4.92 16.32
C TYR A 209 7.71 -3.70 15.87
N ILE A 210 7.67 -3.41 14.58
CA ILE A 210 8.22 -2.20 13.98
C ILE A 210 7.10 -1.18 13.85
N LYS A 211 7.24 -0.03 14.52
CA LYS A 211 6.30 1.08 14.34
C LYS A 211 6.58 1.76 13.01
N ASN A 212 5.64 1.65 12.08
CA ASN A 212 5.74 2.37 10.81
C ASN A 212 5.71 3.88 11.05
N ALA A 213 6.73 4.58 10.59
CA ALA A 213 6.72 6.02 10.51
C ALA A 213 5.64 6.45 9.48
N ASN A 214 4.78 7.39 9.87
CA ASN A 214 3.72 7.91 8.98
C ASN A 214 4.22 9.12 8.17
N ASP A 215 5.53 9.22 7.99
CA ASP A 215 6.20 10.31 7.29
C ASP A 215 6.45 9.96 5.80
N LEU A 216 6.92 10.95 5.05
CA LEU A 216 7.42 10.77 3.69
C LEU A 216 8.91 10.39 3.77
N GLY A 217 9.28 9.29 3.10
CA GLY A 217 10.65 8.77 3.12
C GLY A 217 11.01 7.99 4.38
N ASP A 218 11.88 7.02 4.21
CA ASP A 218 12.33 6.10 5.26
C ASP A 218 13.61 6.61 5.92
N TYR A 219 14.42 7.38 5.18
CA TYR A 219 15.67 7.97 5.62
C TYR A 219 15.74 9.45 5.28
N ASN A 220 15.87 10.31 6.30
CA ASN A 220 15.79 11.77 6.17
C ASN A 220 17.06 12.42 6.67
N VAL A 221 17.68 13.30 5.87
CA VAL A 221 18.86 14.07 6.24
C VAL A 221 18.69 15.54 5.84
N ASP A 222 18.90 16.43 6.77
CA ASP A 222 18.96 17.86 6.52
C ASP A 222 20.43 18.31 6.41
N PHE A 223 20.80 18.81 5.25
CA PHE A 223 22.14 19.36 4.98
C PHE A 223 22.17 20.90 5.07
N GLY A 224 21.11 21.53 5.52
CA GLY A 224 20.92 22.97 5.54
C GLY A 224 20.41 23.48 4.19
N ASP A 225 21.26 23.45 3.16
CA ASP A 225 20.88 23.86 1.79
C ASP A 225 19.89 22.88 1.14
N PHE A 226 19.86 21.62 1.59
CA PHE A 226 19.01 20.55 1.07
C PHE A 226 18.38 19.75 2.20
N ASP A 227 17.06 19.79 2.31
CA ASP A 227 16.25 18.86 3.14
C ASP A 227 15.97 17.62 2.28
N THR A 228 16.63 16.50 2.56
CA THR A 228 16.48 15.27 1.77
C THR A 228 15.59 14.26 2.44
N LYS A 229 14.64 13.70 1.67
CA LYS A 229 13.85 12.54 2.08
C LYS A 229 14.08 11.41 1.08
N THR A 230 14.56 10.29 1.59
CA THR A 230 14.86 9.11 0.79
C THR A 230 13.87 7.99 1.12
N ASP A 231 13.18 7.51 0.11
CA ASP A 231 12.28 6.36 0.17
C ASP A 231 13.06 5.10 -0.26
N ILE A 232 13.23 4.15 0.64
CA ILE A 232 14.00 2.92 0.40
C ILE A 232 13.05 1.88 -0.20
N LYS A 233 13.41 1.35 -1.37
CA LYS A 233 12.62 0.33 -2.06
C LYS A 233 13.42 -0.93 -2.31
N THR A 234 12.96 -2.02 -1.75
CA THR A 234 13.58 -3.32 -1.94
C THR A 234 12.92 -4.06 -3.09
N LYS A 235 13.73 -4.59 -3.99
CA LYS A 235 13.28 -5.48 -5.06
C LYS A 235 14.06 -6.78 -5.05
N VAL A 236 13.35 -7.89 -4.89
CA VAL A 236 13.90 -9.21 -5.16
C VAL A 236 13.89 -9.41 -6.67
N LEU A 237 15.07 -9.42 -7.29
CA LEU A 237 15.25 -9.29 -8.75
C LEU A 237 14.63 -10.45 -9.56
N PHE A 238 14.51 -11.63 -8.96
CA PHE A 238 13.92 -12.81 -9.60
C PHE A 238 12.40 -12.94 -9.37
N LEU A 239 11.76 -11.99 -8.68
CA LEU A 239 10.31 -11.91 -8.51
C LEU A 239 9.74 -10.77 -9.35
N GLY A 240 8.66 -11.04 -10.09
CA GLY A 240 8.05 -10.12 -11.06
C GLY A 240 7.25 -8.95 -10.48
N SER A 241 7.47 -8.53 -9.24
CA SER A 241 6.72 -7.42 -8.63
C SER A 241 7.34 -6.05 -8.93
N ASN A 242 6.52 -5.06 -9.26
CA ASN A 242 6.94 -3.67 -9.40
C ASN A 242 6.69 -2.89 -8.09
N PRO A 243 7.54 -1.90 -7.75
CA PRO A 243 7.31 -1.01 -6.61
C PRO A 243 5.98 -0.24 -6.81
N LYS A 244 5.25 -0.03 -5.70
CA LYS A 244 3.96 0.67 -5.70
C LYS A 244 4.13 2.18 -5.63
N ALA A 245 3.11 2.91 -6.08
CA ALA A 245 3.07 4.37 -6.12
C ALA A 245 3.03 5.01 -4.71
N TYR A 246 3.44 6.28 -4.66
CA TYR A 246 3.55 7.11 -3.45
C TYR A 246 2.24 7.81 -3.10
N ASN A 247 2.21 8.39 -1.92
CA ASN A 247 1.21 9.38 -1.57
C ASN A 247 1.59 10.74 -2.21
N ILE A 248 0.97 11.05 -3.34
CA ILE A 248 1.25 12.25 -4.13
C ILE A 248 1.04 13.54 -3.31
N ASP A 249 0.01 13.61 -2.47
CA ASP A 249 -0.25 14.79 -1.65
C ASP A 249 0.89 15.06 -0.66
N LYS A 250 1.43 14.02 -0.02
CA LYS A 250 2.59 14.16 0.88
C LYS A 250 3.84 14.58 0.11
N LEU A 251 4.04 14.00 -1.07
CA LEU A 251 5.19 14.32 -1.93
C LEU A 251 5.13 15.78 -2.38
N LEU A 252 4.00 16.24 -2.93
CA LEU A 252 3.84 17.61 -3.37
C LEU A 252 4.00 18.60 -2.22
N LYS A 253 3.41 18.32 -1.04
CA LYS A 253 3.58 19.16 0.14
C LYS A 253 5.05 19.26 0.58
N PHE A 254 5.81 18.19 0.42
CA PHE A 254 7.25 18.22 0.71
C PHE A 254 8.01 19.03 -0.34
N LEU A 255 7.73 18.82 -1.65
CA LEU A 255 8.38 19.52 -2.74
C LEU A 255 8.02 21.00 -2.82
N ALA A 256 6.98 21.45 -2.12
CA ALA A 256 6.61 22.86 -1.97
C ALA A 256 7.63 23.68 -1.16
N LYS A 257 8.54 23.03 -0.43
CA LYS A 257 9.66 23.71 0.22
C LYS A 257 10.76 24.01 -0.78
N ASP A 258 11.44 25.11 -0.61
CA ASP A 258 12.47 25.63 -1.52
C ASP A 258 13.79 24.82 -1.51
N ASN A 259 14.08 24.10 -0.42
CA ASN A 259 15.28 23.27 -0.23
C ASN A 259 15.02 21.75 -0.28
N SER A 260 13.79 21.32 -0.60
CA SER A 260 13.40 19.90 -0.54
C SER A 260 13.95 19.07 -1.70
N VAL A 261 14.46 17.88 -1.42
CA VAL A 261 14.92 16.90 -2.42
C VAL A 261 14.39 15.52 -2.03
N TYR A 262 13.59 14.91 -2.90
CA TYR A 262 13.05 13.57 -2.71
C TYR A 262 13.77 12.55 -3.57
N LEU A 263 14.21 11.48 -2.96
CA LEU A 263 15.04 10.46 -3.59
C LEU A 263 14.42 9.07 -3.43
N LEU A 264 14.71 8.21 -4.39
CA LEU A 264 14.41 6.78 -4.32
C LEU A 264 15.72 6.00 -4.26
N PHE A 265 15.88 5.21 -3.23
CA PHE A 265 17.02 4.33 -3.06
C PHE A 265 16.57 2.89 -3.26
N PHE A 266 17.05 2.24 -4.33
CA PHE A 266 16.68 0.89 -4.67
C PHE A 266 17.72 -0.11 -4.17
N VAL A 267 17.25 -1.08 -3.39
CA VAL A 267 18.04 -2.23 -2.94
C VAL A 267 17.60 -3.45 -3.73
N GLY A 268 18.47 -3.91 -4.63
CA GLY A 268 18.25 -5.12 -5.43
C GLY A 268 18.80 -6.35 -4.70
N VAL A 269 17.97 -7.37 -4.49
CA VAL A 269 18.40 -8.66 -3.93
C VAL A 269 18.43 -9.69 -5.04
N GLY A 270 19.63 -10.13 -5.45
CA GLY A 270 19.87 -11.18 -6.44
C GLY A 270 19.91 -12.57 -5.81
N LYS A 271 20.14 -13.59 -6.66
CA LYS A 271 20.34 -14.98 -6.21
C LYS A 271 21.76 -15.20 -5.67
N ASP A 272 22.71 -14.43 -6.18
CA ASP A 272 24.15 -14.65 -5.94
C ASP A 272 24.79 -13.51 -5.11
N LYS A 273 23.99 -12.54 -4.72
CA LYS A 273 24.41 -11.41 -3.86
C LYS A 273 23.22 -10.86 -3.09
#